data_322b9fed3af9fd347ddf2bf8fa846bd5
#
_entry.id   322b9fed3af9fd347ddf2bf8fa846bd5
#
_cell.length_a   1.000
_cell.length_b   1.000
_cell.length_c   1.000
_cell.angle_alpha   90.00
_cell.angle_beta   90.00
_cell.angle_gamma   90.00
#
_symmetry.space_group_name_H-M   'P 1'
#
loop_
_entity.id
_entity.type
_entity.pdbx_description
1 polymer ?
#
loop_
_entity_poly.entity_id
_entity_poly.type
_entity_poly.pdbx_seq_one_letter_code
_entity_poly.pdbx_strand_id
1 'polypeptide(L)'
;MIAQIHFKEGDEVKVGALLVSLDRRPFENSLRMAHADLANVAAEATKALADVSRYQRLDQQEAISKEQFALLNTKAETTKALVQAKEAAVANAELLLGYTRIIAPINGRTGQLILHEGALVKANDVNQSIVTLNQLTPISTAFAVPESALGAIRAALLDEQAAVTVTDRVSGLSRTDGKLSFFDNAVDATTGTILLKAVFPNSDHVLWPGQFVQVSTQVGVDLAAIVVPATAVQTSQNGSMVYVVGPDQKVELRPVKIKRSAGDELILAEGLRTGEVVVIDGHLRLVPGAKVEIKILAAMGEAATPAGAPRP
;
A
#
# COMPACT_ATOMS: atom_id res chain seq x y z
N MET A 1 -7.73 -22.02 -24.72
CA MET A 1 -7.17 -23.19 -24.02
C MET A 1 -5.78 -22.84 -23.51
N ILE A 2 -5.41 -23.26 -22.30
CA ILE A 2 -4.06 -23.12 -21.77
C ILE A 2 -3.15 -24.09 -22.52
N ALA A 3 -2.13 -23.58 -23.18
CA ALA A 3 -1.15 -24.39 -23.90
C ALA A 3 0.01 -24.80 -22.99
N GLN A 4 0.51 -23.85 -22.19
CA GLN A 4 1.66 -24.09 -21.32
C GLN A 4 1.66 -23.12 -20.11
N ILE A 5 2.12 -23.63 -18.97
CA ILE A 5 2.34 -22.88 -17.74
C ILE A 5 3.85 -22.76 -17.51
N HIS A 6 4.34 -21.53 -17.26
CA HIS A 6 5.77 -21.20 -17.20
C HIS A 6 6.30 -20.93 -15.80
N PHE A 7 5.52 -21.19 -14.76
CA PHE A 7 5.88 -21.03 -13.36
C PHE A 7 5.46 -22.26 -12.55
N LYS A 8 5.99 -22.38 -11.35
CA LYS A 8 5.55 -23.32 -10.31
C LYS A 8 4.80 -22.57 -9.22
N GLU A 9 3.94 -23.29 -8.51
CA GLU A 9 3.27 -22.76 -7.32
C GLU A 9 4.30 -22.29 -6.29
N GLY A 10 4.12 -21.08 -5.79
CA GLY A 10 5.03 -20.48 -4.83
C GLY A 10 6.27 -19.82 -5.41
N ASP A 11 6.44 -19.78 -6.73
CA ASP A 11 7.56 -19.07 -7.36
C ASP A 11 7.45 -17.55 -7.21
N GLU A 12 8.58 -16.90 -7.06
CA GLU A 12 8.69 -15.45 -7.15
C GLU A 12 8.88 -15.04 -8.60
N VAL A 13 8.02 -14.13 -9.05
CA VAL A 13 8.03 -13.64 -10.42
C VAL A 13 8.20 -12.13 -10.47
N LYS A 14 8.87 -11.65 -11.50
CA LYS A 14 9.02 -10.22 -11.76
C LYS A 14 7.95 -9.74 -12.72
N VAL A 15 7.63 -8.45 -12.64
CA VAL A 15 6.77 -7.78 -13.62
C VAL A 15 7.26 -8.09 -15.05
N GLY A 16 6.32 -8.44 -15.94
CA GLY A 16 6.61 -8.84 -17.32
C GLY A 16 7.02 -10.31 -17.52
N ALA A 17 7.25 -11.08 -16.44
CA ALA A 17 7.52 -12.51 -16.56
C ALA A 17 6.32 -13.25 -17.19
N LEU A 18 6.59 -14.12 -18.16
CA LEU A 18 5.55 -14.92 -18.80
C LEU A 18 5.06 -16.00 -17.81
N LEU A 19 3.76 -15.96 -17.49
CA LEU A 19 3.14 -16.91 -16.58
C LEU A 19 2.45 -18.05 -17.34
N VAL A 20 1.65 -17.72 -18.32
CA VAL A 20 0.84 -18.69 -19.05
C VAL A 20 0.82 -18.34 -20.54
N SER A 21 0.91 -19.36 -21.39
CA SER A 21 0.66 -19.27 -22.83
C SER A 21 -0.65 -19.94 -23.16
N LEU A 22 -1.52 -19.22 -23.86
CA LEU A 22 -2.73 -19.78 -24.45
C LEU A 22 -2.44 -20.33 -25.85
N ASP A 23 -3.36 -21.16 -26.39
CA ASP A 23 -3.25 -21.63 -27.79
C ASP A 23 -3.30 -20.45 -28.75
N ARG A 24 -2.18 -20.21 -29.40
CA ARG A 24 -1.95 -19.04 -30.27
C ARG A 24 -2.43 -19.27 -31.72
N ARG A 25 -2.57 -20.53 -32.14
CA ARG A 25 -2.83 -20.87 -33.55
C ARG A 25 -4.04 -20.17 -34.16
N PRO A 26 -5.21 -20.04 -33.49
CA PRO A 26 -6.34 -19.30 -34.04
C PRO A 26 -6.03 -17.82 -34.27
N PHE A 27 -5.33 -17.21 -33.33
CA PHE A 27 -4.97 -15.77 -33.38
C PHE A 27 -3.88 -15.48 -34.42
N GLU A 28 -2.89 -16.36 -34.55
CA GLU A 28 -1.87 -16.29 -35.61
C GLU A 28 -2.47 -16.40 -37.02
N ASN A 29 -3.47 -17.29 -37.16
CA ASN A 29 -4.21 -17.40 -38.42
C ASN A 29 -5.02 -16.14 -38.72
N SER A 30 -5.72 -15.57 -37.70
CA SER A 30 -6.46 -14.32 -37.87
C SER A 30 -5.54 -13.15 -38.26
N LEU A 31 -4.38 -13.04 -37.64
CA LEU A 31 -3.38 -12.02 -37.98
C LEU A 31 -2.88 -12.20 -39.43
N ARG A 32 -2.59 -13.43 -39.82
CA ARG A 32 -2.16 -13.71 -41.20
C ARG A 32 -3.22 -13.33 -42.23
N MET A 33 -4.50 -13.59 -41.92
CA MET A 33 -5.63 -13.17 -42.79
C MET A 33 -5.71 -11.65 -42.89
N ALA A 34 -5.62 -10.95 -41.74
CA ALA A 34 -5.65 -9.49 -41.71
C ALA A 34 -4.51 -8.85 -42.51
N HIS A 35 -3.30 -9.41 -42.43
CA HIS A 35 -2.16 -8.98 -43.27
C HIS A 35 -2.39 -9.19 -44.78
N ALA A 36 -2.98 -10.36 -45.15
CA ALA A 36 -3.28 -10.63 -46.56
C ALA A 36 -4.33 -9.64 -47.11
N ASP A 37 -5.36 -9.36 -46.33
CA ASP A 37 -6.37 -8.36 -46.67
C ASP A 37 -5.78 -6.96 -46.84
N LEU A 38 -4.92 -6.54 -45.89
CA LEU A 38 -4.21 -5.26 -45.99
C LEU A 38 -3.35 -5.18 -47.25
N ALA A 39 -2.59 -6.24 -47.56
CA ALA A 39 -1.75 -6.27 -48.76
C ALA A 39 -2.57 -6.13 -50.06
N ASN A 40 -3.74 -6.80 -50.13
CA ASN A 40 -4.65 -6.69 -51.26
C ASN A 40 -5.13 -5.24 -51.47
N VAL A 41 -5.66 -4.63 -50.42
CA VAL A 41 -6.19 -3.26 -50.45
C VAL A 41 -5.07 -2.22 -50.69
N ALA A 42 -3.87 -2.42 -50.13
CA ALA A 42 -2.71 -1.57 -50.39
C ALA A 42 -2.29 -1.60 -51.89
N ALA A 43 -2.35 -2.76 -52.51
CA ALA A 43 -2.10 -2.88 -53.95
C ALA A 43 -3.17 -2.11 -54.78
N GLU A 44 -4.44 -2.21 -54.40
CA GLU A 44 -5.52 -1.43 -55.03
C GLU A 44 -5.34 0.08 -54.86
N ALA A 45 -4.96 0.54 -53.65
CA ALA A 45 -4.69 1.95 -53.39
C ALA A 45 -3.49 2.46 -54.19
N THR A 46 -2.42 1.67 -54.29
CA THR A 46 -1.24 1.98 -55.12
C THR A 46 -1.65 2.15 -56.56
N LYS A 47 -2.48 1.27 -57.11
CA LYS A 47 -3.01 1.37 -58.47
C LYS A 47 -3.86 2.64 -58.62
N ALA A 48 -4.79 2.92 -57.70
CA ALA A 48 -5.65 4.10 -57.79
C ALA A 48 -4.84 5.42 -57.77
N LEU A 49 -3.81 5.50 -56.88
CA LEU A 49 -2.90 6.65 -56.86
C LEU A 49 -2.08 6.81 -58.13
N ALA A 50 -1.60 5.71 -58.74
CA ALA A 50 -0.89 5.73 -59.99
C ALA A 50 -1.81 6.19 -61.13
N ASP A 51 -3.08 5.78 -61.15
CA ASP A 51 -4.07 6.23 -62.10
C ASP A 51 -4.33 7.74 -61.95
N VAL A 52 -4.57 8.25 -60.73
CA VAL A 52 -4.71 9.70 -60.47
C VAL A 52 -3.50 10.47 -61.00
N SER A 53 -2.28 10.06 -60.69
CA SER A 53 -1.07 10.75 -61.13
C SER A 53 -0.89 10.75 -62.66
N ARG A 54 -1.33 9.69 -63.33
CA ARG A 54 -1.31 9.58 -64.79
C ARG A 54 -2.34 10.52 -65.41
N TYR A 55 -3.55 10.51 -64.90
CA TYR A 55 -4.66 11.30 -65.44
C TYR A 55 -4.58 12.78 -65.07
N GLN A 56 -3.92 13.16 -64.01
CA GLN A 56 -3.64 14.54 -63.65
C GLN A 56 -2.90 15.30 -64.72
N ARG A 57 -1.95 14.63 -65.42
CA ARG A 57 -1.24 15.20 -66.57
C ARG A 57 -2.14 15.42 -67.82
N LEU A 58 -3.12 14.50 -67.98
CA LEU A 58 -4.10 14.60 -69.07
C LEU A 58 -5.18 15.66 -68.82
N ASP A 59 -5.58 15.86 -67.58
CA ASP A 59 -6.49 16.91 -67.15
C ASP A 59 -5.88 18.30 -67.39
N GLN A 60 -4.58 18.47 -67.09
CA GLN A 60 -3.86 19.71 -67.38
C GLN A 60 -3.79 20.04 -68.88
N GLN A 61 -3.94 19.04 -69.77
CA GLN A 61 -3.98 19.15 -71.19
C GLN A 61 -5.43 19.22 -71.76
N GLU A 62 -6.45 19.33 -70.89
CA GLU A 62 -7.88 19.28 -71.20
C GLU A 62 -8.27 18.04 -72.06
N ALA A 63 -7.52 16.93 -71.88
CA ALA A 63 -7.71 15.71 -72.68
C ALA A 63 -8.70 14.73 -72.01
N ILE A 64 -9.23 15.05 -70.78
CA ILE A 64 -10.25 14.25 -70.07
C ILE A 64 -11.33 15.15 -69.46
N SER A 65 -12.50 14.56 -69.22
CA SER A 65 -13.58 15.30 -68.51
C SER A 65 -13.26 15.50 -67.04
N LYS A 66 -13.65 16.65 -66.47
CA LYS A 66 -13.50 16.95 -65.03
C LYS A 66 -14.23 15.93 -64.16
N GLU A 67 -15.35 15.40 -64.65
CA GLU A 67 -16.09 14.34 -63.92
C GLU A 67 -15.29 13.04 -63.83
N GLN A 68 -14.62 12.64 -64.91
CA GLN A 68 -13.78 11.43 -64.92
C GLN A 68 -12.57 11.56 -63.99
N PHE A 69 -11.93 12.72 -63.93
CA PHE A 69 -10.85 12.98 -62.99
C PHE A 69 -11.33 13.00 -61.53
N ALA A 70 -12.53 13.59 -61.27
CA ALA A 70 -13.14 13.57 -59.92
C ALA A 70 -13.45 12.15 -59.45
N LEU A 71 -13.92 11.26 -60.34
CA LEU A 71 -14.16 9.84 -60.00
C LEU A 71 -12.86 9.11 -59.61
N LEU A 72 -11.75 9.35 -60.32
CA LEU A 72 -10.45 8.76 -60.00
C LEU A 72 -9.94 9.24 -58.63
N ASN A 73 -10.05 10.54 -58.34
CA ASN A 73 -9.68 11.09 -57.06
C ASN A 73 -10.52 10.49 -55.92
N THR A 74 -11.84 10.40 -56.11
CA THR A 74 -12.72 9.77 -55.12
C THR A 74 -12.34 8.30 -54.90
N LYS A 75 -12.00 7.56 -55.97
CA LYS A 75 -11.54 6.17 -55.85
C LYS A 75 -10.22 6.08 -55.07
N ALA A 76 -9.27 6.97 -55.31
CA ALA A 76 -8.00 6.99 -54.57
C ALA A 76 -8.22 7.31 -53.10
N GLU A 77 -9.05 8.30 -52.77
CA GLU A 77 -9.38 8.62 -51.38
C GLU A 77 -10.13 7.48 -50.68
N THR A 78 -11.09 6.84 -51.34
CA THR A 78 -11.82 5.71 -50.75
C THR A 78 -10.92 4.49 -50.52
N THR A 79 -10.02 4.15 -51.47
CA THR A 79 -9.05 3.06 -51.26
C THR A 79 -8.05 3.39 -50.18
N LYS A 80 -7.59 4.64 -50.06
CA LYS A 80 -6.74 5.11 -48.96
C LYS A 80 -7.42 4.93 -47.60
N ALA A 81 -8.68 5.34 -47.49
CA ALA A 81 -9.46 5.13 -46.25
C ALA A 81 -9.64 3.64 -45.92
N LEU A 82 -9.80 2.79 -46.95
CA LEU A 82 -9.90 1.35 -46.78
C LEU A 82 -8.57 0.74 -46.29
N VAL A 83 -7.42 1.23 -46.75
CA VAL A 83 -6.10 0.83 -46.22
C VAL A 83 -6.03 1.12 -44.71
N GLN A 84 -6.40 2.31 -44.28
CA GLN A 84 -6.42 2.68 -42.83
C GLN A 84 -7.32 1.75 -42.03
N ALA A 85 -8.50 1.40 -42.56
CA ALA A 85 -9.39 0.46 -41.89
C ALA A 85 -8.78 -0.95 -41.77
N LYS A 86 -8.03 -1.42 -42.78
CA LYS A 86 -7.35 -2.72 -42.74
C LYS A 86 -6.10 -2.69 -41.86
N GLU A 87 -5.38 -1.59 -41.79
CA GLU A 87 -4.31 -1.38 -40.79
C GLU A 87 -4.83 -1.49 -39.34
N ALA A 88 -5.98 -0.87 -39.06
CA ALA A 88 -6.64 -1.01 -37.75
C ALA A 88 -7.06 -2.46 -37.48
N ALA A 89 -7.49 -3.22 -38.48
CA ALA A 89 -7.82 -4.65 -38.34
C ALA A 89 -6.57 -5.48 -38.04
N VAL A 90 -5.43 -5.21 -38.65
CA VAL A 90 -4.14 -5.85 -38.33
C VAL A 90 -3.75 -5.54 -36.89
N ALA A 91 -3.78 -4.28 -36.47
CA ALA A 91 -3.45 -3.88 -35.11
C ALA A 91 -4.34 -4.58 -34.06
N ASN A 92 -5.63 -4.74 -34.36
CA ASN A 92 -6.54 -5.49 -33.49
C ASN A 92 -6.19 -6.99 -33.42
N ALA A 93 -5.82 -7.61 -34.54
CA ALA A 93 -5.41 -9.01 -34.55
C ALA A 93 -4.08 -9.24 -33.81
N GLU A 94 -3.13 -8.30 -33.89
CA GLU A 94 -1.88 -8.29 -33.10
C GLU A 94 -2.16 -8.18 -31.61
N LEU A 95 -3.05 -7.28 -31.22
CA LEU A 95 -3.46 -7.10 -29.83
C LEU A 95 -4.07 -8.41 -29.25
N LEU A 96 -4.98 -9.05 -30.00
CA LEU A 96 -5.59 -10.32 -29.59
C LEU A 96 -4.55 -11.44 -29.48
N LEU A 97 -3.58 -11.48 -30.37
CA LEU A 97 -2.46 -12.42 -30.29
C LEU A 97 -1.59 -12.11 -29.05
N GLY A 98 -1.37 -10.84 -28.74
CA GLY A 98 -0.68 -10.41 -27.52
C GLY A 98 -1.33 -10.95 -26.24
N TYR A 99 -2.64 -10.96 -26.16
CA TYR A 99 -3.39 -11.47 -25.01
C TYR A 99 -3.25 -12.98 -24.81
N THR A 100 -2.73 -13.73 -25.77
CA THR A 100 -2.40 -15.14 -25.59
C THR A 100 -1.20 -15.38 -24.68
N ARG A 101 -0.44 -14.33 -24.37
CA ARG A 101 0.70 -14.35 -23.45
C ARG A 101 0.33 -13.63 -22.16
N ILE A 102 0.00 -14.38 -21.15
CA ILE A 102 -0.34 -13.83 -19.83
C ILE A 102 0.95 -13.60 -19.06
N ILE A 103 1.25 -12.34 -18.80
CA ILE A 103 2.45 -11.91 -18.08
C ILE A 103 2.10 -11.41 -16.68
N ALA A 104 3.07 -11.42 -15.77
CA ALA A 104 2.92 -10.88 -14.42
C ALA A 104 2.79 -9.36 -14.46
N PRO A 105 1.69 -8.78 -13.92
CA PRO A 105 1.50 -7.32 -13.89
C PRO A 105 2.30 -6.64 -12.79
N ILE A 106 2.74 -7.38 -11.78
CA ILE A 106 3.49 -6.91 -10.61
C ILE A 106 4.60 -7.90 -10.26
N ASN A 107 5.58 -7.45 -9.48
CA ASN A 107 6.48 -8.37 -8.79
C ASN A 107 5.71 -9.03 -7.65
N GLY A 108 5.85 -10.35 -7.49
CA GLY A 108 5.14 -11.04 -6.44
C GLY A 108 5.37 -12.54 -6.45
N ARG A 109 4.70 -13.20 -5.53
CA ARG A 109 4.73 -14.65 -5.40
C ARG A 109 3.44 -15.27 -5.92
N THR A 110 3.58 -16.30 -6.73
CA THR A 110 2.46 -17.07 -7.27
C THR A 110 1.81 -17.91 -6.17
N GLY A 111 0.50 -17.90 -6.14
CA GLY A 111 -0.29 -18.79 -5.29
C GLY A 111 -0.53 -20.16 -5.91
N GLN A 112 -1.56 -20.84 -5.41
CA GLN A 112 -2.03 -22.13 -5.93
C GLN A 112 -2.48 -22.01 -7.39
N LEU A 113 -2.17 -23.01 -8.19
CA LEU A 113 -2.61 -23.13 -9.56
C LEU A 113 -4.04 -23.72 -9.60
N ILE A 114 -4.97 -22.90 -10.09
CA ILE A 114 -6.38 -23.29 -10.14
C ILE A 114 -6.71 -24.03 -11.45
N LEU A 115 -6.09 -23.60 -12.55
CA LEU A 115 -6.29 -24.17 -13.88
C LEU A 115 -4.98 -24.78 -14.39
N HIS A 116 -5.08 -25.96 -14.98
CA HIS A 116 -3.96 -26.71 -15.54
C HIS A 116 -3.88 -26.58 -17.07
N GLU A 117 -2.79 -27.06 -17.63
CA GLU A 117 -2.61 -27.16 -19.08
C GLU A 117 -3.74 -27.97 -19.70
N GLY A 118 -4.25 -27.54 -20.83
CA GLY A 118 -5.44 -28.11 -21.48
C GLY A 118 -6.77 -27.51 -21.00
N ALA A 119 -6.82 -26.78 -19.92
CA ALA A 119 -8.06 -26.14 -19.44
C ALA A 119 -8.53 -25.03 -20.40
N LEU A 120 -9.85 -24.91 -20.52
CA LEU A 120 -10.47 -23.85 -21.30
C LEU A 120 -10.64 -22.59 -20.44
N VAL A 121 -10.07 -21.49 -20.87
CA VAL A 121 -10.26 -20.17 -20.26
C VAL A 121 -11.29 -19.38 -21.05
N LYS A 122 -12.31 -18.88 -20.39
CA LYS A 122 -13.29 -17.97 -20.98
C LYS A 122 -12.90 -16.52 -20.66
N ALA A 123 -13.00 -15.66 -21.68
CA ALA A 123 -12.82 -14.23 -21.48
C ALA A 123 -13.94 -13.69 -20.56
N ASN A 124 -13.57 -12.78 -19.65
CA ASN A 124 -14.49 -12.09 -18.72
C ASN A 124 -15.24 -13.01 -17.74
N ASP A 125 -14.75 -14.20 -17.46
CA ASP A 125 -15.29 -15.05 -16.40
C ASP A 125 -14.66 -14.65 -15.06
N VAL A 126 -15.41 -13.87 -14.27
CA VAL A 126 -14.97 -13.38 -12.95
C VAL A 126 -14.78 -14.48 -11.90
N ASN A 127 -15.32 -15.68 -12.18
CA ASN A 127 -15.23 -16.83 -11.27
C ASN A 127 -14.04 -17.76 -11.60
N GLN A 128 -13.35 -17.53 -12.71
CA GLN A 128 -12.19 -18.32 -13.10
C GLN A 128 -10.91 -17.52 -13.00
N SER A 129 -10.14 -17.73 -11.92
CA SER A 129 -8.76 -17.27 -11.80
C SER A 129 -7.80 -18.36 -12.24
N ILE A 130 -6.75 -18.02 -12.97
CA ILE A 130 -5.68 -18.97 -13.33
C ILE A 130 -4.73 -19.13 -12.14
N VAL A 131 -4.28 -18.02 -11.58
CA VAL A 131 -3.38 -17.95 -10.44
C VAL A 131 -3.57 -16.62 -9.73
N THR A 132 -3.41 -16.62 -8.41
CA THR A 132 -3.34 -15.38 -7.63
C THR A 132 -1.89 -14.97 -7.48
N LEU A 133 -1.59 -13.71 -7.74
CA LEU A 133 -0.26 -13.14 -7.56
C LEU A 133 -0.29 -12.13 -6.41
N ASN A 134 0.44 -12.40 -5.34
CA ASN A 134 0.52 -11.53 -4.18
C ASN A 134 1.87 -10.83 -4.12
N GLN A 135 1.85 -9.52 -3.95
CA GLN A 135 3.05 -8.73 -3.69
C GLN A 135 3.50 -8.95 -2.24
N LEU A 136 4.73 -9.45 -2.06
CA LEU A 136 5.33 -9.64 -0.74
C LEU A 136 6.27 -8.48 -0.37
N THR A 137 6.90 -7.87 -1.34
CA THR A 137 7.95 -6.86 -1.20
C THR A 137 7.68 -5.68 -2.12
N PRO A 138 7.37 -4.49 -1.60
CA PRO A 138 6.96 -4.21 -0.22
C PRO A 138 5.58 -4.79 0.11
N ILE A 139 5.28 -4.97 1.42
CA ILE A 139 3.96 -5.40 1.90
C ILE A 139 3.25 -4.23 2.59
N SER A 140 1.93 -4.21 2.50
CA SER A 140 1.10 -3.18 3.14
C SER A 140 0.27 -3.80 4.27
N THR A 141 0.24 -3.13 5.42
CA THR A 141 -0.60 -3.48 6.57
C THR A 141 -1.70 -2.43 6.72
N ALA A 142 -2.95 -2.87 6.78
CA ALA A 142 -4.10 -2.00 7.03
C ALA A 142 -4.54 -2.14 8.50
N PHE A 143 -4.79 -1.03 9.18
CA PHE A 143 -5.24 -1.01 10.56
C PHE A 143 -6.15 0.20 10.82
N ALA A 144 -7.04 0.08 11.78
CA ALA A 144 -7.95 1.15 12.16
C ALA A 144 -7.54 1.77 13.49
N VAL A 145 -7.68 3.08 13.61
CA VAL A 145 -7.42 3.83 14.85
C VAL A 145 -8.64 4.67 15.21
N PRO A 146 -8.91 4.91 16.51
CA PRO A 146 -10.00 5.77 16.94
C PRO A 146 -9.85 7.20 16.40
N GLU A 147 -10.97 7.87 16.09
CA GLU A 147 -10.96 9.27 15.62
C GLU A 147 -10.31 10.24 16.62
N SER A 148 -10.34 9.94 17.90
CA SER A 148 -9.68 10.74 18.95
C SER A 148 -8.15 10.83 18.78
N ALA A 149 -7.52 9.86 18.10
CA ALA A 149 -6.09 9.85 17.79
C ALA A 149 -5.74 10.66 16.53
N LEU A 150 -6.74 11.12 15.77
CA LEU A 150 -6.57 11.78 14.47
C LEU A 150 -5.63 13.00 14.53
N GLY A 151 -5.80 13.86 15.55
CA GLY A 151 -4.97 15.06 15.69
C GLY A 151 -3.48 14.73 15.90
N ALA A 152 -3.20 13.72 16.75
CA ALA A 152 -1.84 13.29 17.03
C ALA A 152 -1.18 12.61 15.82
N ILE A 153 -1.94 11.79 15.08
CA ILE A 153 -1.46 11.11 13.87
C ILE A 153 -1.14 12.12 12.76
N ARG A 154 -2.00 13.14 12.57
CA ARG A 154 -1.75 14.20 11.59
C ARG A 154 -0.49 15.02 11.92
N ALA A 155 -0.27 15.33 13.21
CA ALA A 155 0.95 16.00 13.64
C ALA A 155 2.20 15.13 13.38
N ALA A 156 2.15 13.84 13.74
CA ALA A 156 3.25 12.89 13.51
C ALA A 156 3.57 12.67 12.02
N LEU A 157 2.56 12.75 11.15
CA LEU A 157 2.76 12.69 9.68
C LEU A 157 3.51 13.91 9.14
N LEU A 158 3.19 15.11 9.64
CA LEU A 158 3.88 16.35 9.23
C LEU A 158 5.35 16.36 9.64
N ASP A 159 5.68 15.72 10.76
CA ASP A 159 7.04 15.65 11.30
C ASP A 159 7.84 14.43 10.81
N GLU A 160 7.28 13.60 9.90
CA GLU A 160 7.86 12.33 9.45
C GLU A 160 8.22 11.36 10.60
N GLN A 161 7.65 11.54 11.79
CA GLN A 161 7.95 10.77 13.00
C GLN A 161 7.00 9.60 13.24
N ALA A 162 6.03 9.38 12.35
CA ALA A 162 5.05 8.30 12.47
C ALA A 162 5.69 6.93 12.14
N ALA A 163 6.50 6.43 13.06
CA ALA A 163 7.01 5.06 12.98
C ALA A 163 5.89 4.07 13.30
N VAL A 164 5.73 3.08 12.43
CA VAL A 164 4.76 2.01 12.61
C VAL A 164 5.49 0.71 12.92
N THR A 165 5.11 0.10 14.03
CA THR A 165 5.62 -1.21 14.44
C THR A 165 4.52 -2.24 14.25
N VAL A 166 4.83 -3.36 13.63
CA VAL A 166 3.97 -4.54 13.60
C VAL A 166 4.60 -5.65 14.42
N THR A 167 3.76 -6.36 15.16
CA THR A 167 4.17 -7.53 15.94
C THR A 167 3.28 -8.71 15.56
N ASP A 168 3.90 -9.79 15.12
CA ASP A 168 3.20 -11.05 14.95
C ASP A 168 2.88 -11.64 16.33
N ARG A 169 1.61 -11.87 16.60
CA ARG A 169 1.15 -12.36 17.89
C ARG A 169 1.56 -13.82 18.18
N VAL A 170 1.89 -14.58 17.14
CA VAL A 170 2.22 -16.02 17.27
C VAL A 170 3.72 -16.19 17.50
N SER A 171 4.54 -15.57 16.66
CA SER A 171 6.00 -15.69 16.77
C SER A 171 6.63 -14.66 17.73
N GLY A 172 5.91 -13.58 18.08
CA GLY A 172 6.44 -12.47 18.86
C GLY A 172 7.42 -11.57 18.08
N LEU A 173 7.65 -11.86 16.81
CA LEU A 173 8.54 -11.06 15.97
C LEU A 173 7.95 -9.69 15.72
N SER A 174 8.76 -8.65 15.93
CA SER A 174 8.38 -7.26 15.71
C SER A 174 9.20 -6.64 14.60
N ARG A 175 8.52 -5.79 13.78
CA ARG A 175 9.14 -4.96 12.73
C ARG A 175 8.81 -3.51 13.02
N THR A 176 9.84 -2.68 13.05
CA THR A 176 9.73 -1.25 13.39
C THR A 176 10.00 -0.33 12.19
N ASP A 177 10.26 -0.91 11.01
CA ASP A 177 10.64 -0.23 9.78
C ASP A 177 9.43 0.18 8.91
N GLY A 178 8.22 0.11 9.49
CA GLY A 178 7.00 0.50 8.83
C GLY A 178 6.86 2.01 8.66
N LYS A 179 6.47 2.44 7.47
CA LYS A 179 6.17 3.84 7.16
C LYS A 179 4.69 3.99 6.88
N LEU A 180 4.04 4.94 7.54
CA LEU A 180 2.65 5.29 7.25
C LEU A 180 2.55 5.84 5.82
N SER A 181 1.73 5.20 4.99
CA SER A 181 1.63 5.50 3.55
C SER A 181 0.26 6.00 3.14
N PHE A 182 -0.77 5.72 3.93
CA PHE A 182 -2.14 6.10 3.60
C PHE A 182 -2.91 6.41 4.88
N PHE A 183 -3.78 7.37 4.75
CA PHE A 183 -4.69 7.85 5.75
C PHE A 183 -6.03 8.11 5.05
N ASP A 184 -7.09 7.48 5.52
CA ASP A 184 -8.40 7.61 4.89
C ASP A 184 -8.95 9.03 5.04
N ASN A 185 -9.75 9.45 4.08
CA ASN A 185 -10.38 10.76 4.07
C ASN A 185 -11.70 10.83 4.87
N ALA A 186 -12.18 9.69 5.37
CA ALA A 186 -13.41 9.56 6.12
C ALA A 186 -13.24 8.69 7.37
N VAL A 187 -14.00 9.05 8.42
CA VAL A 187 -14.16 8.22 9.62
C VAL A 187 -15.33 7.26 9.37
N ASP A 188 -15.15 5.98 9.66
CA ASP A 188 -16.24 5.01 9.67
C ASP A 188 -17.18 5.33 10.85
N ALA A 189 -18.37 5.82 10.54
CA ALA A 189 -19.36 6.22 11.52
C ALA A 189 -19.90 5.07 12.38
N THR A 190 -19.75 3.81 11.92
CA THR A 190 -20.20 2.62 12.65
C THR A 190 -19.24 2.25 13.77
N THR A 191 -17.95 2.44 13.54
CA THR A 191 -16.88 2.04 14.46
C THR A 191 -16.20 3.21 15.15
N GLY A 192 -16.41 4.46 14.68
CA GLY A 192 -15.71 5.67 15.14
C GLY A 192 -14.21 5.60 14.88
N THR A 193 -13.80 4.87 13.83
CA THR A 193 -12.39 4.66 13.50
C THR A 193 -12.04 5.17 12.12
N ILE A 194 -10.76 5.43 11.90
CA ILE A 194 -10.21 5.79 10.59
C ILE A 194 -9.20 4.74 10.13
N LEU A 195 -9.25 4.39 8.85
CA LEU A 195 -8.35 3.42 8.25
C LEU A 195 -7.01 4.05 7.91
N LEU A 196 -5.95 3.39 8.32
CA LEU A 196 -4.57 3.71 8.00
C LEU A 196 -3.91 2.55 7.29
N LYS A 197 -2.90 2.85 6.46
CA LYS A 197 -2.03 1.81 5.89
C LYS A 197 -0.57 2.19 6.11
N ALA A 198 0.21 1.21 6.48
CA ALA A 198 1.66 1.32 6.56
C ALA A 198 2.32 0.34 5.60
N VAL A 199 3.44 0.74 5.02
CA VAL A 199 4.22 -0.08 4.09
C VAL A 199 5.51 -0.50 4.77
N PHE A 200 5.83 -1.79 4.65
CA PHE A 200 7.04 -2.43 5.16
C PHE A 200 7.86 -2.98 4.00
N PRO A 201 9.18 -2.86 4.01
CA PRO A 201 10.05 -3.42 2.96
C PRO A 201 9.90 -4.94 2.82
N ASN A 202 9.80 -5.66 3.95
CA ASN A 202 9.55 -7.11 4.04
C ASN A 202 10.48 -7.96 3.16
N SER A 203 11.76 -7.60 3.08
CA SER A 203 12.75 -8.32 2.26
C SER A 203 13.06 -9.73 2.76
N ASP A 204 12.79 -10.01 4.02
CA ASP A 204 12.93 -11.31 4.68
C ASP A 204 11.66 -12.17 4.66
N HIS A 205 10.56 -11.65 4.07
CA HIS A 205 9.27 -12.32 3.92
C HIS A 205 8.65 -12.80 5.25
N VAL A 206 8.92 -12.10 6.35
CA VAL A 206 8.37 -12.42 7.68
C VAL A 206 6.88 -12.11 7.74
N LEU A 207 6.46 -11.01 7.11
CA LEU A 207 5.05 -10.65 7.01
C LEU A 207 4.41 -11.34 5.80
N TRP A 208 3.23 -11.91 6.02
CA TRP A 208 2.51 -12.66 4.99
C TRP A 208 1.16 -12.03 4.65
N PRO A 209 0.75 -12.00 3.36
CA PRO A 209 -0.56 -11.51 2.98
C PRO A 209 -1.69 -12.28 3.66
N GLY A 210 -2.65 -11.54 4.26
CA GLY A 210 -3.77 -12.13 5.00
C GLY A 210 -3.46 -12.48 6.46
N GLN A 211 -2.22 -12.27 6.93
CA GLN A 211 -1.84 -12.48 8.32
C GLN A 211 -2.40 -11.38 9.23
N PHE A 212 -2.90 -11.77 10.40
CA PHE A 212 -3.28 -10.82 11.44
C PHE A 212 -2.07 -10.44 12.29
N VAL A 213 -1.82 -9.13 12.37
CA VAL A 213 -0.70 -8.57 13.13
C VAL A 213 -1.21 -7.52 14.13
N GLN A 214 -0.51 -7.37 15.24
CA GLN A 214 -0.74 -6.25 16.14
C GLN A 214 0.07 -5.05 15.66
N VAL A 215 -0.60 -3.91 15.50
CA VAL A 215 0.03 -2.67 15.03
C VAL A 215 0.13 -1.68 16.19
N SER A 216 1.30 -1.09 16.34
CA SER A 216 1.57 0.02 17.26
C SER A 216 2.16 1.17 16.47
N THR A 217 1.61 2.37 16.65
CA THR A 217 2.09 3.57 15.98
C THR A 217 2.52 4.59 17.01
N GLN A 218 3.77 5.05 16.92
CA GLN A 218 4.26 6.15 17.72
C GLN A 218 3.79 7.46 17.08
N VAL A 219 2.95 8.20 17.80
CA VAL A 219 2.33 9.44 17.29
C VAL A 219 2.95 10.71 17.89
N GLY A 220 3.97 10.56 18.73
CA GLY A 220 4.68 11.68 19.34
C GLY A 220 5.48 11.25 20.56
N VAL A 221 6.32 12.17 21.01
CA VAL A 221 7.13 12.05 22.24
C VAL A 221 6.82 13.24 23.11
N ASP A 222 6.38 13.00 24.35
CA ASP A 222 6.23 14.05 25.34
C ASP A 222 7.61 14.35 25.98
N LEU A 223 8.28 15.41 25.49
CA LEU A 223 9.53 15.86 26.09
C LEU A 223 9.28 16.41 27.50
N ALA A 224 10.09 16.00 28.47
CA ALA A 224 10.01 16.42 29.88
C ALA A 224 8.68 16.06 30.58
N ALA A 225 8.04 14.96 30.17
CA ALA A 225 6.85 14.46 30.83
C ALA A 225 7.15 14.04 32.29
N ILE A 226 6.29 14.42 33.22
CA ILE A 226 6.33 13.92 34.61
C ILE A 226 5.59 12.60 34.65
N VAL A 227 6.34 11.52 34.90
CA VAL A 227 5.82 10.16 34.92
C VAL A 227 5.86 9.64 36.34
N VAL A 228 4.77 9.03 36.77
CA VAL A 228 4.67 8.36 38.09
C VAL A 228 4.04 6.98 37.93
N PRO A 229 4.43 5.98 38.73
CA PRO A 229 3.74 4.70 38.77
C PRO A 229 2.23 4.89 39.05
N ALA A 230 1.38 4.11 38.41
CA ALA A 230 -0.08 4.20 38.64
C ALA A 230 -0.46 3.97 40.11
N THR A 231 0.34 3.18 40.82
CA THR A 231 0.21 2.93 42.25
C THR A 231 0.41 4.18 43.12
N ALA A 232 1.13 5.21 42.65
CA ALA A 232 1.34 6.45 43.37
C ALA A 232 0.10 7.34 43.41
N VAL A 233 -0.82 7.20 42.46
CA VAL A 233 -1.98 8.06 42.29
C VAL A 233 -3.21 7.42 42.96
N GLN A 234 -3.81 8.20 43.83
CA GLN A 234 -5.06 7.84 44.49
C GLN A 234 -6.23 8.60 43.88
N THR A 235 -7.28 7.88 43.54
CA THR A 235 -8.51 8.50 43.04
C THR A 235 -9.48 8.66 44.19
N SER A 236 -9.94 9.89 44.47
CA SER A 236 -10.92 10.23 45.49
C SER A 236 -12.12 10.93 44.86
N GLN A 237 -13.15 11.22 45.65
CA GLN A 237 -14.31 12.02 45.21
C GLN A 237 -13.92 13.42 44.75
N ASN A 238 -12.77 13.93 45.21
CA ASN A 238 -12.23 15.26 44.85
C ASN A 238 -11.22 15.21 43.69
N GLY A 239 -11.08 14.08 43.02
CA GLY A 239 -10.15 13.90 41.89
C GLY A 239 -8.94 13.03 42.24
N SER A 240 -7.93 13.06 41.35
CA SER A 240 -6.68 12.31 41.50
C SER A 240 -5.71 13.05 42.39
N MET A 241 -5.09 12.37 43.34
CA MET A 241 -4.18 12.93 44.33
C MET A 241 -2.94 12.07 44.49
N VAL A 242 -1.83 12.67 44.90
CA VAL A 242 -0.56 11.98 45.20
C VAL A 242 -0.01 12.48 46.52
N TYR A 243 0.57 11.58 47.32
CA TYR A 243 1.35 11.94 48.47
C TYR A 243 2.79 12.28 48.06
N VAL A 244 3.20 13.51 48.30
CA VAL A 244 4.56 14.02 48.03
C VAL A 244 5.30 14.12 49.35
N VAL A 245 6.53 13.61 49.41
CA VAL A 245 7.38 13.68 50.59
C VAL A 245 8.21 14.97 50.53
N GLY A 246 8.02 15.84 51.49
CA GLY A 246 8.79 17.06 51.63
C GLY A 246 10.19 16.85 52.21
N PRO A 247 11.04 17.88 52.24
CA PRO A 247 12.41 17.78 52.73
C PRO A 247 12.51 17.54 54.26
N ASP A 248 11.45 17.80 54.99
CA ASP A 248 11.29 17.55 56.44
C ASP A 248 10.71 16.15 56.74
N GLN A 249 10.66 15.28 55.75
CA GLN A 249 10.09 13.92 55.77
C GLN A 249 8.59 13.88 56.16
N LYS A 250 7.89 14.97 55.89
CA LYS A 250 6.42 15.00 56.04
C LYS A 250 5.76 14.83 54.68
N VAL A 251 4.60 14.11 54.71
CA VAL A 251 3.81 13.92 53.48
C VAL A 251 2.79 15.02 53.30
N GLU A 252 2.71 15.53 52.09
CA GLU A 252 1.71 16.47 51.62
C GLU A 252 0.80 15.76 50.62
N LEU A 253 -0.52 15.87 50.76
CA LEU A 253 -1.48 15.40 49.80
C LEU A 253 -1.70 16.48 48.73
N ARG A 254 -1.33 16.21 47.50
CA ARG A 254 -1.38 17.18 46.38
C ARG A 254 -2.28 16.70 45.27
N PRO A 255 -3.19 17.54 44.78
CA PRO A 255 -4.00 17.21 43.61
C PRO A 255 -3.14 17.18 42.36
N VAL A 256 -3.39 16.18 41.47
CA VAL A 256 -2.69 15.99 40.22
C VAL A 256 -3.67 15.85 39.08
N LYS A 257 -3.28 16.30 37.88
CA LYS A 257 -4.07 16.13 36.70
C LYS A 257 -3.39 15.12 35.79
N ILE A 258 -4.06 14.01 35.55
CA ILE A 258 -3.57 12.97 34.66
C ILE A 258 -3.77 13.41 33.23
N LYS A 259 -2.70 13.39 32.42
CA LYS A 259 -2.73 13.64 30.98
C LYS A 259 -3.13 12.37 30.21
N ARG A 260 -2.46 11.25 30.51
CA ARG A 260 -2.73 9.93 29.91
C ARG A 260 -2.07 8.81 30.71
N SER A 261 -2.52 7.59 30.46
CA SER A 261 -1.88 6.37 30.97
C SER A 261 -0.90 5.82 29.93
N ALA A 262 0.20 5.26 30.38
CA ALA A 262 1.22 4.58 29.58
C ALA A 262 1.63 3.27 30.26
N GLY A 263 0.89 2.20 30.01
CA GLY A 263 1.07 0.92 30.72
C GLY A 263 0.78 1.06 32.22
N ASP A 264 1.76 0.68 33.06
CA ASP A 264 1.70 0.77 34.52
C ASP A 264 2.08 2.17 35.07
N GLU A 265 2.30 3.14 34.20
CA GLU A 265 2.68 4.49 34.52
C GLU A 265 1.60 5.50 34.11
N LEU A 266 1.54 6.62 34.82
CA LEU A 266 0.65 7.73 34.54
C LEU A 266 1.50 8.96 34.21
N ILE A 267 1.18 9.61 33.09
CA ILE A 267 1.78 10.89 32.71
C ILE A 267 0.90 12.00 33.25
N LEU A 268 1.50 12.87 34.04
CA LEU A 268 0.83 14.00 34.66
C LEU A 268 0.96 15.27 33.82
N ALA A 269 -0.15 16.01 33.73
CA ALA A 269 -0.15 17.35 33.12
C ALA A 269 0.25 18.41 34.14
N GLU A 270 -0.17 18.27 35.41
CA GLU A 270 0.00 19.26 36.45
C GLU A 270 0.06 18.58 37.83
N GLY A 271 0.67 19.24 38.81
CA GLY A 271 0.63 18.87 40.21
C GLY A 271 1.95 18.41 40.82
N LEU A 272 2.92 17.96 40.00
CA LEU A 272 4.25 17.55 40.47
C LEU A 272 5.36 18.31 39.76
N ARG A 273 6.56 18.28 40.32
CA ARG A 273 7.80 18.78 39.72
C ARG A 273 8.80 17.64 39.60
N THR A 274 9.69 17.77 38.64
CA THR A 274 10.78 16.80 38.44
C THR A 274 11.65 16.72 39.67
N GLY A 275 11.93 15.49 40.14
CA GLY A 275 12.77 15.25 41.32
C GLY A 275 12.01 15.17 42.66
N GLU A 276 10.70 15.41 42.70
CA GLU A 276 9.90 15.21 43.89
C GLU A 276 9.71 13.72 44.18
N VAL A 277 9.75 13.34 45.47
CA VAL A 277 9.57 11.96 45.91
C VAL A 277 8.09 11.72 46.18
N VAL A 278 7.53 10.68 45.54
CA VAL A 278 6.12 10.31 45.73
C VAL A 278 5.98 8.97 46.43
N VAL A 279 4.92 8.82 47.20
CA VAL A 279 4.63 7.56 47.88
C VAL A 279 3.94 6.61 46.93
N ILE A 280 4.47 5.38 46.80
CA ILE A 280 3.90 4.32 45.97
C ILE A 280 3.23 3.19 46.76
N ASP A 281 3.52 3.08 48.06
CA ASP A 281 2.95 2.09 48.93
C ASP A 281 2.72 2.63 50.36
N GLY A 282 1.81 2.07 51.13
CA GLY A 282 1.52 2.47 52.51
C GLY A 282 0.47 3.58 52.64
N HIS A 283 -0.20 3.99 51.59
CA HIS A 283 -1.16 5.13 51.56
C HIS A 283 -2.26 5.09 52.62
N LEU A 284 -2.75 3.88 52.95
CA LEU A 284 -3.87 3.68 53.90
C LEU A 284 -3.54 4.13 55.35
N ARG A 285 -2.27 4.31 55.69
CA ARG A 285 -1.79 4.72 57.00
C ARG A 285 -1.35 6.17 57.06
N LEU A 286 -1.41 6.87 55.93
CA LEU A 286 -0.92 8.24 55.82
C LEU A 286 -2.05 9.24 56.04
N VAL A 287 -1.76 10.27 56.80
CA VAL A 287 -2.55 11.48 56.93
C VAL A 287 -1.66 12.66 56.49
N PRO A 288 -2.21 13.72 55.89
CA PRO A 288 -1.44 14.90 55.56
C PRO A 288 -0.66 15.44 56.78
N GLY A 289 0.64 15.69 56.61
CA GLY A 289 1.56 16.14 57.65
C GLY A 289 2.21 15.01 58.49
N ALA A 290 1.88 13.74 58.24
CA ALA A 290 2.53 12.61 58.91
C ALA A 290 4.01 12.53 58.52
N LYS A 291 4.84 12.16 59.53
CA LYS A 291 6.28 11.95 59.31
C LYS A 291 6.49 10.52 58.79
N VAL A 292 7.28 10.36 57.73
CA VAL A 292 7.51 9.06 57.08
C VAL A 292 9.00 8.75 57.01
N GLU A 293 9.29 7.45 57.11
CA GLU A 293 10.62 6.93 56.79
C GLU A 293 10.66 6.44 55.34
N ILE A 294 11.56 7.05 54.57
CA ILE A 294 11.65 6.79 53.12
C ILE A 294 12.40 5.45 52.91
N LYS A 295 11.71 4.45 52.38
CA LYS A 295 12.33 3.29 51.76
C LYS A 295 12.31 3.50 50.25
N ILE A 296 13.47 3.85 49.71
CA ILE A 296 13.58 4.00 48.25
C ILE A 296 13.52 2.63 47.58
N LEU A 297 12.44 2.33 46.88
CA LEU A 297 12.46 1.30 45.88
C LEU A 297 13.30 1.86 44.72
N ALA A 298 14.46 1.25 44.41
CA ALA A 298 15.27 1.62 43.28
C ALA A 298 14.37 1.64 42.04
N ALA A 299 14.35 2.78 41.33
CA ALA A 299 13.56 2.95 40.14
C ALA A 299 13.94 1.85 39.14
N MET A 300 12.99 1.00 38.77
CA MET A 300 13.10 0.13 37.59
C MET A 300 13.02 1.05 36.38
N GLY A 301 14.14 1.53 35.91
CA GLY A 301 14.19 2.42 34.75
C GLY A 301 15.53 3.13 34.60
N GLU A 302 16.59 2.37 34.60
CA GLU A 302 17.84 2.86 33.98
C GLU A 302 17.56 2.96 32.49
N ALA A 303 17.50 4.19 32.00
CA ALA A 303 17.37 4.51 30.60
C ALA A 303 18.37 3.67 29.81
N ALA A 304 17.90 2.86 28.88
CA ALA A 304 18.74 2.14 27.92
C ALA A 304 19.60 3.18 27.20
N THR A 305 20.86 3.24 27.59
CA THR A 305 21.91 3.98 26.88
C THR A 305 21.99 3.39 25.48
N PRO A 306 21.94 4.18 24.40
CA PRO A 306 22.13 3.65 23.05
C PRO A 306 23.55 3.11 22.94
N ALA A 307 23.69 1.81 22.88
CA ALA A 307 24.94 1.14 22.59
C ALA A 307 25.36 1.44 21.14
N GLY A 308 26.60 1.95 21.00
CA GLY A 308 27.32 1.79 19.76
C GLY A 308 27.86 3.02 19.07
N ALA A 309 28.94 3.60 19.59
CA ALA A 309 29.94 4.18 18.72
C ALA A 309 31.10 3.17 18.57
N PRO A 310 31.60 2.88 17.35
CA PRO A 310 32.77 2.05 17.17
C PRO A 310 34.00 2.83 17.63
N ARG A 311 34.85 2.19 18.45
CA ARG A 311 36.21 2.65 18.78
C ARG A 311 37.19 2.25 17.67
N PRO A 312 38.25 3.02 17.51
CA PRO A 312 39.21 3.01 16.39
C PRO A 312 39.96 1.73 16.18
#